data_330981cf7b3cb184c5376b014640a095
#
_entry.id   330981cf7b3cb184c5376b014640a095
#
_cell.length_a   1.000
_cell.length_b   1.000
_cell.length_c   1.000
_cell.angle_alpha   90.00
_cell.angle_beta   90.00
_cell.angle_gamma   90.00
#
_symmetry.space_group_name_H-M   'P 1'
#
loop_
_entity.id
_entity.type
_entity.pdbx_description
1 polymer ?
#
loop_
_entity_poly.entity_id
_entity_poly.type
_entity_poly.pdbx_seq_one_letter_code
_entity_poly.pdbx_strand_id
1 'polypeptide(L)'
;MKQPSATNLCFTGNSTVKQPTPFDIGFFLGILVGEGHFGGDGRQPQITLRMHTRHESLFRWIEARFPGGKLYGPYEHGGRRYYQWMARGAFLRTELMPLLDERLTPELDSKTFERFSAMKARYRL
;
A
#
# COMPACT_ATOMS: atom_id res chain seq x y z
N MET A 1 15.46 -20.89 -7.52
CA MET A 1 15.79 -20.24 -6.92
C MET A 1 15.16 -19.79 -6.03
N LYS A 2 15.19 -19.54 -5.47
CA LYS A 2 14.60 -19.09 -4.64
C LYS A 2 14.63 -17.82 -4.63
N GLN A 3 13.85 -17.20 -4.61
CA GLN A 3 13.90 -16.04 -4.54
C GLN A 3 13.88 -15.60 -3.32
N PRO A 4 14.71 -15.49 -2.84
CA PRO A 4 14.83 -15.27 -1.48
C PRO A 4 14.36 -13.99 -0.99
N SER A 5 14.62 -12.97 -1.68
CA SER A 5 14.20 -11.71 -1.17
C SER A 5 12.71 -11.64 -1.07
N ALA A 6 12.05 -12.30 -1.96
CA ALA A 6 10.62 -12.29 -1.92
C ALA A 6 10.12 -12.90 -0.63
N THR A 7 10.83 -13.88 -0.15
CA THR A 7 10.37 -14.50 1.06
C THR A 7 10.57 -13.62 2.25
N ASN A 8 11.48 -12.67 2.15
CA ASN A 8 11.71 -11.79 3.25
C ASN A 8 10.66 -10.74 3.41
N LEU A 9 9.75 -10.67 2.46
CA LEU A 9 8.67 -9.73 2.56
C LEU A 9 7.48 -10.38 3.21
N CYS A 10 7.72 -11.07 4.28
CA CYS A 10 6.66 -11.69 5.00
C CYS A 10 5.79 -10.66 5.66
N PHE A 11 4.52 -10.77 5.42
CA PHE A 11 3.57 -9.97 6.14
C PHE A 11 3.23 -10.76 7.37
N THR A 12 3.48 -10.16 8.48
CA THR A 12 3.60 -10.76 9.61
C THR A 12 2.81 -11.74 10.00
N GLY A 13 3.39 -12.51 10.34
CA GLY A 13 3.05 -13.18 11.22
C GLY A 13 2.14 -14.22 11.22
N ASN A 14 1.41 -14.34 10.40
CA ASN A 14 0.43 -15.36 10.38
C ASN A 14 0.84 -16.40 9.38
N SER A 15 1.26 -17.52 9.86
CA SER A 15 1.78 -18.56 8.99
C SER A 15 0.72 -19.10 8.03
N THR A 16 -0.57 -18.87 8.31
CA THR A 16 -1.61 -19.32 7.41
C THR A 16 -1.85 -18.34 6.27
N VAL A 17 -1.28 -17.16 6.37
CA VAL A 17 -1.44 -16.17 5.31
C VAL A 17 -0.48 -16.46 4.19
N LYS A 18 -1.01 -16.61 2.97
CA LYS A 18 -0.20 -16.84 1.84
C LYS A 18 0.63 -15.62 1.52
N GLN A 19 1.89 -15.82 1.24
CA GLN A 19 2.75 -14.72 0.84
C GLN A 19 2.33 -14.17 -0.51
N PRO A 20 2.41 -12.86 -0.71
CA PRO A 20 2.10 -12.28 -2.00
C PRO A 20 3.05 -12.80 -3.07
N THR A 21 2.50 -13.08 -4.22
CA THR A 21 3.30 -13.51 -5.36
C THR A 21 3.93 -12.29 -6.04
N PRO A 22 4.92 -12.50 -6.93
CA PRO A 22 5.43 -11.37 -7.71
C PRO A 22 4.34 -10.63 -8.48
N PHE A 23 3.35 -11.35 -8.99
CA PHE A 23 2.22 -10.70 -9.66
C PHE A 23 1.46 -9.81 -8.68
N ASP A 24 1.18 -10.33 -7.48
CA ASP A 24 0.44 -9.58 -6.47
C ASP A 24 1.18 -8.28 -6.13
N ILE A 25 2.49 -8.37 -5.97
CA ILE A 25 3.30 -7.22 -5.62
C ILE A 25 3.29 -6.19 -6.74
N GLY A 26 3.49 -6.63 -7.97
CA GLY A 26 3.50 -5.72 -9.10
C GLY A 26 2.15 -5.06 -9.32
N PHE A 27 1.09 -5.83 -9.19
CA PHE A 27 -0.26 -5.29 -9.36
C PHE A 27 -0.57 -4.25 -8.29
N PHE A 28 -0.22 -4.56 -7.04
CA PHE A 28 -0.44 -3.63 -5.94
C PHE A 28 0.37 -2.33 -6.14
N LEU A 29 1.62 -2.46 -6.58
CA LEU A 29 2.42 -1.28 -6.87
C LEU A 29 1.80 -0.43 -7.98
N GLY A 30 1.26 -1.08 -9.00
CA GLY A 30 0.58 -0.36 -10.07
C GLY A 30 -0.62 0.42 -9.57
N ILE A 31 -1.37 -0.17 -8.65
CA ILE A 31 -2.50 0.52 -8.04
C ILE A 31 -2.01 1.73 -7.25
N LEU A 32 -0.94 1.57 -6.49
CA LEU A 32 -0.40 2.68 -5.70
C LEU A 32 0.11 3.80 -6.60
N VAL A 33 0.74 3.47 -7.71
CA VAL A 33 1.22 4.48 -8.65
C VAL A 33 0.05 5.26 -9.23
N GLY A 34 -1.01 4.57 -9.60
CA GLY A 34 -2.14 5.21 -10.25
C GLY A 34 -3.10 5.92 -9.31
N GLU A 35 -3.33 5.36 -8.14
CA GLU A 35 -4.36 5.85 -7.23
C GLU A 35 -3.89 6.17 -5.82
N GLY A 36 -2.66 5.85 -5.51
CA GLY A 36 -2.19 6.00 -4.14
C GLY A 36 -1.91 7.43 -3.75
N HIS A 37 -2.11 7.71 -2.47
CA HIS A 37 -1.75 9.00 -1.89
C HIS A 37 -0.72 8.74 -0.80
N PHE A 38 0.42 9.38 -0.92
CA PHE A 38 1.53 9.23 0.01
C PHE A 38 1.61 10.49 0.86
N GLY A 39 1.25 10.40 2.13
CA GLY A 39 1.22 11.58 2.98
C GLY A 39 1.19 11.21 4.44
N GLY A 40 0.31 11.86 5.18
CA GLY A 40 0.19 11.61 6.60
C GLY A 40 -0.69 12.63 7.26
N ASP A 41 -0.82 12.50 8.59
CA ASP A 41 -1.69 13.38 9.36
C ASP A 41 -0.92 14.45 10.13
N GLY A 42 0.36 14.61 9.83
CA GLY A 42 1.22 15.56 10.54
C GLY A 42 1.99 14.91 11.67
N ARG A 43 1.53 13.78 12.16
CA ARG A 43 2.20 13.05 13.22
C ARG A 43 2.80 11.76 12.72
N GLN A 44 2.10 11.08 11.84
CA GLN A 44 2.60 9.82 11.29
C GLN A 44 2.25 9.71 9.82
N PRO A 45 3.06 8.95 9.10
CA PRO A 45 2.83 8.77 7.67
C PRO A 45 1.64 7.86 7.42
N GLN A 46 1.02 8.07 6.27
CA GLN A 46 -0.10 7.26 5.84
C GLN A 46 -0.05 7.09 4.33
N ILE A 47 -0.37 5.90 3.86
CA ILE A 47 -0.58 5.67 2.44
C ILE A 47 -2.03 5.27 2.28
N THR A 48 -2.76 5.95 1.40
CA THR A 48 -4.18 5.71 1.25
C THR A 48 -4.54 5.44 -0.20
N LEU A 49 -5.60 4.65 -0.36
CA LEU A 49 -6.23 4.41 -1.65
C LEU A 49 -7.71 4.73 -1.49
N ARG A 50 -8.23 5.53 -2.41
CA ARG A 50 -9.63 5.90 -2.35
C ARG A 50 -10.22 5.67 -3.73
N MET A 51 -11.17 4.76 -3.84
CA MET A 51 -11.77 4.43 -5.11
C MET A 51 -13.27 4.17 -4.94
N HIS A 52 -13.99 4.29 -6.04
CA HIS A 52 -15.42 4.09 -6.05
C HIS A 52 -15.78 2.72 -5.49
N THR A 53 -16.97 2.63 -4.88
CA THR A 53 -17.42 1.36 -4.28
C THR A 53 -17.54 0.22 -5.29
N ARG A 54 -17.61 0.53 -6.58
CA ARG A 54 -17.62 -0.52 -7.61
C ARG A 54 -16.37 -1.37 -7.58
N HIS A 55 -15.30 -0.87 -6.95
CA HIS A 55 -14.05 -1.59 -6.85
C HIS A 55 -13.91 -2.36 -5.54
N GLU A 56 -15.03 -2.69 -4.93
CA GLU A 56 -14.99 -3.41 -3.66
C GLU A 56 -14.20 -4.71 -3.75
N SER A 57 -14.35 -5.45 -4.85
CA SER A 57 -13.62 -6.71 -4.97
C SER A 57 -12.12 -6.49 -4.97
N LEU A 58 -11.67 -5.38 -5.56
CA LEU A 58 -10.26 -5.05 -5.56
C LEU A 58 -9.77 -4.74 -4.14
N PHE A 59 -10.55 -3.99 -3.38
CA PHE A 59 -10.20 -3.71 -2.00
C PHE A 59 -10.14 -4.98 -1.16
N ARG A 60 -11.07 -5.91 -1.37
CA ARG A 60 -11.04 -7.18 -0.63
C ARG A 60 -9.83 -8.00 -1.02
N TRP A 61 -9.44 -7.93 -2.28
CA TRP A 61 -8.23 -8.59 -2.74
C TRP A 61 -7.00 -8.00 -2.04
N ILE A 62 -6.94 -6.66 -1.93
CA ILE A 62 -5.82 -6.02 -1.25
C ILE A 62 -5.77 -6.47 0.22
N GLU A 63 -6.91 -6.51 0.89
CA GLU A 63 -6.93 -6.96 2.28
C GLU A 63 -6.42 -8.39 2.42
N ALA A 64 -6.76 -9.24 1.46
CA ALA A 64 -6.38 -10.64 1.53
C ALA A 64 -4.89 -10.84 1.24
N ARG A 65 -4.35 -10.10 0.28
CA ARG A 65 -2.95 -10.27 -0.13
C ARG A 65 -1.96 -9.48 0.71
N PHE A 66 -2.41 -8.35 1.26
CA PHE A 66 -1.54 -7.45 2.01
C PHE A 66 -2.23 -7.07 3.32
N PRO A 67 -2.39 -8.06 4.22
CA PRO A 67 -3.08 -7.79 5.48
C PRO A 67 -2.28 -6.83 6.35
N GLY A 68 -2.97 -5.95 7.02
CA GLY A 68 -2.33 -4.97 7.89
C GLY A 68 -2.87 -3.57 7.71
N GLY A 69 -3.38 -3.28 6.52
CA GLY A 69 -4.07 -2.03 6.31
C GLY A 69 -5.51 -2.14 6.77
N LYS A 70 -6.21 -1.03 6.72
CA LYS A 70 -7.62 -1.00 7.11
C LYS A 70 -8.47 -0.43 6.00
N LEU A 71 -9.65 -1.01 5.84
CA LEU A 71 -10.62 -0.53 4.87
C LEU A 71 -11.74 0.19 5.60
N TYR A 72 -12.05 1.38 5.16
CA TYR A 72 -13.08 2.22 5.72
C TYR A 72 -14.16 2.52 4.70
N GLY A 73 -15.35 2.74 5.18
CA GLY A 73 -16.48 3.06 4.34
C GLY A 73 -17.46 1.91 4.23
N PRO A 74 -18.39 1.98 3.27
CA PRO A 74 -18.42 2.98 2.19
C PRO A 74 -18.85 4.34 2.67
N TYR A 75 -18.25 5.36 2.06
CA TYR A 75 -18.61 6.74 2.32
C TYR A 75 -19.41 7.29 1.15
N GLU A 76 -20.24 8.27 1.46
CA GLU A 76 -20.93 8.99 0.41
C GLU A 76 -20.74 10.47 0.64
N HIS A 77 -20.25 11.17 -0.39
CA HIS A 77 -19.95 12.57 -0.25
C HIS A 77 -20.15 13.24 -1.60
N GLY A 78 -21.09 14.17 -1.64
CA GLY A 78 -21.34 14.89 -2.87
C GLY A 78 -21.76 14.01 -4.04
N GLY A 79 -22.51 12.97 -3.76
CA GLY A 79 -22.94 12.04 -4.79
C GLY A 79 -21.93 10.99 -5.17
N ARG A 80 -20.78 11.01 -4.52
CA ARG A 80 -19.72 10.03 -4.80
C ARG A 80 -19.69 9.01 -3.68
N ARG A 81 -19.58 7.75 -4.07
CA ARG A 81 -19.52 6.65 -3.11
C ARG A 81 -18.18 5.97 -3.24
N TYR A 82 -17.48 5.84 -2.14
CA TYR A 82 -16.13 5.29 -2.19
C TYR A 82 -15.75 4.56 -0.91
N TYR A 83 -14.73 3.69 -1.06
CA TYR A 83 -14.03 3.09 0.06
C TYR A 83 -12.67 3.74 0.18
N GLN A 84 -12.11 3.69 1.37
CA GLN A 84 -10.76 4.16 1.59
C GLN A 84 -9.97 3.09 2.32
N TRP A 85 -8.88 2.68 1.71
CA TRP A 85 -7.93 1.77 2.34
C TRP A 85 -6.76 2.60 2.83
N MET A 86 -6.24 2.26 4.02
CA MET A 86 -5.16 3.04 4.61
C MET A 86 -4.13 2.13 5.24
N ALA A 87 -2.86 2.42 4.98
CA ALA A 87 -1.72 1.80 5.64
C ALA A 87 -1.07 2.83 6.53
N ARG A 88 -0.83 2.46 7.77
CA ARG A 88 -0.13 3.33 8.71
C ARG A 88 0.44 2.48 9.84
N GLY A 89 1.17 3.14 10.77
CA GLY A 89 1.68 2.45 11.94
C GLY A 89 2.71 1.40 11.61
N ALA A 90 2.70 0.34 12.41
CA ALA A 90 3.71 -0.71 12.27
C ALA A 90 3.65 -1.37 10.89
N PHE A 91 2.46 -1.62 10.39
CA PHE A 91 2.33 -2.23 9.06
C PHE A 91 3.06 -1.39 8.02
N LEU A 92 2.83 -0.08 8.03
CA LEU A 92 3.48 0.79 7.06
C LEU A 92 4.98 0.77 7.25
N ARG A 93 5.44 0.94 8.49
CA ARG A 93 6.87 1.09 8.75
C ARG A 93 7.67 -0.17 8.57
N THR A 94 7.13 -1.30 8.99
CA THR A 94 7.92 -2.53 9.02
C THR A 94 7.64 -3.49 7.87
N GLU A 95 6.50 -3.31 7.20
CA GLU A 95 6.13 -4.23 6.13
C GLU A 95 6.08 -3.54 4.78
N LEU A 96 5.34 -2.45 4.69
CA LEU A 96 5.13 -1.81 3.40
C LEU A 96 6.33 -0.99 2.96
N MET A 97 6.96 -0.25 3.88
CA MET A 97 8.10 0.60 3.51
C MET A 97 9.25 -0.19 2.90
N PRO A 98 9.67 -1.33 3.48
CA PRO A 98 10.74 -2.09 2.85
C PRO A 98 10.38 -2.54 1.44
N LEU A 99 9.13 -2.92 1.22
CA LEU A 99 8.67 -3.33 -0.09
C LEU A 99 8.79 -2.19 -1.09
N LEU A 100 8.33 -1.00 -0.69
CA LEU A 100 8.36 0.15 -1.56
C LEU A 100 9.77 0.65 -1.79
N ASP A 101 10.62 0.63 -0.76
CA ASP A 101 12.01 1.04 -0.91
C ASP A 101 12.72 0.18 -1.95
N GLU A 102 12.39 -1.08 -2.00
CA GLU A 102 13.03 -2.00 -2.90
C GLU A 102 12.55 -1.85 -4.34
N ARG A 103 11.29 -1.49 -4.51
CA ARG A 103 10.68 -1.58 -5.84
C ARG A 103 10.21 -0.29 -6.46
N LEU A 104 9.96 0.73 -5.67
CA LEU A 104 9.46 1.99 -6.21
C LEU A 104 10.65 2.87 -6.55
N THR A 105 10.89 3.05 -7.83
CA THR A 105 12.06 3.78 -8.33
C THR A 105 11.62 4.94 -9.21
N PRO A 106 12.52 5.93 -9.41
CA PRO A 106 12.19 7.03 -10.32
C PRO A 106 11.88 6.56 -11.73
N GLU A 107 12.51 5.46 -12.13
CA GLU A 107 12.26 4.93 -13.47
C GLU A 107 10.86 4.36 -13.62
N LEU A 108 10.34 3.79 -12.54
CA LEU A 108 9.00 3.24 -12.59
C LEU A 108 7.98 4.36 -12.73
N ASP A 109 8.08 5.39 -11.90
CA ASP A 109 7.24 6.58 -12.01
C ASP A 109 7.86 7.69 -11.17
N SER A 110 8.37 8.72 -11.84
CA SER A 110 9.10 9.76 -11.14
C SER A 110 8.22 10.54 -10.18
N LYS A 111 6.96 10.78 -10.55
CA LYS A 111 6.06 11.55 -9.72
C LYS A 111 5.73 10.83 -8.42
N THR A 112 5.42 9.55 -8.52
CA THR A 112 5.13 8.75 -7.34
C THR A 112 6.37 8.63 -6.47
N PHE A 113 7.54 8.46 -7.10
CA PHE A 113 8.78 8.38 -6.35
C PHE A 113 9.04 9.66 -5.57
N GLU A 114 8.75 10.83 -6.17
CA GLU A 114 8.89 12.10 -5.48
C GLU A 114 7.99 12.17 -4.25
N ARG A 115 6.74 11.76 -4.41
CA ARG A 115 5.78 11.81 -3.30
C ARG A 115 6.18 10.85 -2.19
N PHE A 116 6.63 9.68 -2.55
CA PHE A 116 7.11 8.68 -1.62
C PHE A 116 8.31 9.22 -0.85
N SER A 117 9.26 9.81 -1.57
CA SER A 117 10.47 10.37 -0.95
C SER A 117 10.13 11.52 -0.02
N ALA A 118 9.18 12.37 -0.41
CA ALA A 118 8.76 13.47 0.45
C ALA A 118 8.13 12.98 1.74
N MET A 119 7.30 11.93 1.65
CA MET A 119 6.71 11.33 2.84
C MET A 119 7.79 10.78 3.75
N LYS A 120 8.78 10.08 3.18
CA LYS A 120 9.87 9.52 3.96
C LYS A 120 10.65 10.61 4.67
N ALA A 121 10.95 11.69 3.96
CA ALA A 121 11.72 12.78 4.55
C ALA A 121 10.95 13.43 5.69
N ARG A 122 9.67 13.68 5.46
CA ARG A 122 8.86 14.36 6.46
C ARG A 122 8.73 13.56 7.76
N TYR A 123 8.56 12.26 7.64
CA TYR A 123 8.30 11.41 8.80
C TYR A 123 9.50 10.56 9.21
N ARG A 124 10.65 10.83 8.59
CA ARG A 124 11.91 10.17 8.95
C ARG A 124 11.82 8.65 8.85
N LEU A 125 11.34 8.21 7.73
CA LEU A 125 11.21 6.77 7.48
C LEU A 125 12.47 6.19 6.87
#